data_a2fd92a932edacaa4fecc04e5f37c470
#
_entry.id   a2fd92a932edacaa4fecc04e5f37c470
#
_cell.length_a   1.000
_cell.length_b   1.000
_cell.length_c   1.000
_cell.angle_alpha   90.00
_cell.angle_beta   90.00
_cell.angle_gamma   90.00
#
_symmetry.space_group_name_H-M   'P 1'
#
loop_
_entity.id
_entity.type
_entity.pdbx_description
1 polymer ?
#
loop_
_entity_poly.entity_id
_entity_poly.type
_entity_poly.pdbx_seq_one_letter_code
_entity_poly.pdbx_strand_id
1 'polypeptide(L)'
;MTTSRMPTRSTGAAAATVRLELPDDVTAPAVARAQVRAALAQLDVPAQVRDDVLLATSELVTNAFEHGDRPDRLELRLDNGELMVRVFDTSAAIPQVKEPITPSAARSRGLQLVRALSRRWGYDPAEGGKCVWAAFALS
;
A
#
# COMPACT_ATOMS: atom_id res chain seq x y z
N MET A 1 19.79 16.87 8.93
CA MET A 1 20.39 16.40 9.01
C MET A 1 20.42 16.23 9.35
N THR A 2 19.76 16.16 9.22
CA THR A 2 20.12 15.63 9.29
C THR A 2 20.02 15.23 9.61
N THR A 3 19.47 15.12 9.37
CA THR A 3 19.80 14.36 9.40
C THR A 3 19.78 13.93 9.75
N SER A 4 19.38 13.92 9.64
CA SER A 4 19.76 13.12 9.71
C SER A 4 19.75 12.56 10.06
N ARG A 5 19.45 12.47 9.91
CA ARG A 5 19.87 11.51 9.99
C ARG A 5 20.19 11.01 10.22
N MET A 6 20.14 10.77 10.19
CA MET A 6 20.69 9.82 10.25
C MET A 6 20.90 9.22 10.46
N PRO A 7 20.93 8.99 10.50
CA PRO A 7 21.33 8.01 10.50
C PRO A 7 21.44 7.47 10.93
N THR A 8 21.35 7.23 10.88
CA THR A 8 21.63 6.31 11.15
C THR A 8 21.29 5.73 11.49
N ARG A 9 21.00 5.49 11.39
CA ARG A 9 20.89 4.65 11.54
C ARG A 9 21.32 3.72 11.37
N SER A 10 21.46 3.63 11.56
CA SER A 10 21.96 2.71 11.24
C SER A 10 21.94 1.71 11.44
N THR A 11 21.79 1.71 11.80
CA THR A 11 21.81 0.35 12.01
C THR A 11 21.48 -0.44 10.82
N GLY A 12 21.79 -1.58 10.72
CA GLY A 12 21.56 -2.36 9.56
C GLY A 12 20.14 -2.34 9.02
N ALA A 13 19.27 -1.70 9.75
CA ALA A 13 17.90 -1.58 9.30
C ALA A 13 17.68 -0.32 8.48
N ALA A 14 18.54 -0.09 7.52
CA ALA A 14 18.37 1.05 6.63
C ALA A 14 17.02 0.95 5.93
N ALA A 15 16.33 2.06 5.83
CA ALA A 15 15.07 2.12 5.12
C ALA A 15 15.31 1.80 3.65
N ALA A 16 14.44 0.98 3.09
CA ALA A 16 14.49 0.63 1.67
C ALA A 16 13.16 0.97 1.04
N THR A 17 13.19 1.60 -0.12
CA THR A 17 11.98 1.95 -0.85
C THR A 17 12.08 1.41 -2.27
N VAL A 18 11.05 0.70 -2.70
CA VAL A 18 10.93 0.21 -4.07
C VAL A 18 9.74 0.92 -4.69
N ARG A 19 9.95 1.53 -5.86
CA ARG A 19 8.91 2.25 -6.58
C ARG A 19 8.50 1.45 -7.80
N LEU A 20 7.20 1.30 -7.98
CA LEU A 20 6.64 0.48 -9.04
C LEU A 20 5.61 1.31 -9.79
N GLU A 21 5.74 1.36 -11.12
CA GLU A 21 4.78 2.06 -11.95
C GLU A 21 3.58 1.18 -12.20
N LEU A 22 2.39 1.78 -12.24
CA LEU A 22 1.16 1.04 -12.48
C LEU A 22 0.56 1.45 -13.82
N PRO A 23 0.02 0.49 -14.57
CA PRO A 23 -0.67 0.82 -15.81
C PRO A 23 -1.99 1.54 -15.53
N ASP A 24 -2.45 2.33 -16.48
CA ASP A 24 -3.71 3.07 -16.37
C ASP A 24 -4.82 2.27 -17.04
N ASP A 25 -5.07 1.06 -16.55
CA ASP A 25 -6.12 0.20 -17.07
C ASP A 25 -6.53 -0.83 -16.03
N VAL A 26 -7.48 -1.69 -16.40
CA VAL A 26 -8.06 -2.66 -15.47
C VAL A 26 -7.08 -3.71 -14.99
N THR A 27 -5.91 -3.82 -15.61
CA THR A 27 -4.90 -4.79 -15.18
C THR A 27 -4.09 -4.28 -14.01
N ALA A 28 -4.24 -3.02 -13.59
CA ALA A 28 -3.42 -2.43 -12.55
C ALA A 28 -3.38 -3.25 -11.26
N PRO A 29 -4.50 -3.77 -10.72
CA PRO A 29 -4.40 -4.56 -9.49
C PRO A 29 -3.57 -5.83 -9.67
N ALA A 30 -3.71 -6.52 -10.79
CA ALA A 30 -2.95 -7.75 -11.04
C ALA A 30 -1.47 -7.43 -11.25
N VAL A 31 -1.17 -6.37 -11.99
CA VAL A 31 0.20 -5.94 -12.20
C VAL A 31 0.85 -5.55 -10.87
N ALA A 32 0.13 -4.78 -10.05
CA ALA A 32 0.64 -4.38 -8.74
C ALA A 32 0.97 -5.59 -7.89
N ARG A 33 0.05 -6.56 -7.84
CA ARG A 33 0.26 -7.77 -7.04
C ARG A 33 1.48 -8.55 -7.52
N ALA A 34 1.64 -8.68 -8.84
CA ALA A 34 2.78 -9.42 -9.39
C ALA A 34 4.10 -8.72 -9.08
N GLN A 35 4.13 -7.39 -9.22
CA GLN A 35 5.34 -6.61 -8.94
C GLN A 35 5.69 -6.64 -7.46
N VAL A 36 4.69 -6.53 -6.58
CA VAL A 36 4.92 -6.59 -5.14
C VAL A 36 5.42 -7.97 -4.76
N ARG A 37 4.84 -9.03 -5.33
CA ARG A 37 5.31 -10.39 -5.06
C ARG A 37 6.79 -10.54 -5.42
N ALA A 38 7.18 -10.04 -6.58
CA ALA A 38 8.57 -10.11 -7.01
C ALA A 38 9.49 -9.31 -6.08
N ALA A 39 9.05 -8.14 -5.64
CA ALA A 39 9.84 -7.33 -4.73
C ALA A 39 9.98 -8.00 -3.37
N LEU A 40 8.89 -8.58 -2.84
CA LEU A 40 8.93 -9.25 -1.54
C LEU A 40 9.81 -10.49 -1.57
N ALA A 41 9.98 -11.11 -2.72
CA ALA A 41 10.87 -12.26 -2.85
C ALA A 41 12.34 -11.89 -2.60
N GLN A 42 12.68 -10.61 -2.74
CA GLN A 42 14.03 -10.12 -2.47
C GLN A 42 14.21 -9.70 -1.01
N LEU A 43 13.15 -9.75 -0.22
CA LEU A 43 13.16 -9.33 1.18
C LEU A 43 12.84 -10.54 2.05
N ASP A 44 13.39 -10.54 3.26
CA ASP A 44 13.12 -11.63 4.21
C ASP A 44 11.82 -11.34 4.94
N VAL A 45 10.71 -11.67 4.29
CA VAL A 45 9.37 -11.37 4.79
C VAL A 45 8.66 -12.70 5.12
N PRO A 46 8.11 -12.84 6.33
CA PRO A 46 7.37 -14.04 6.67
C PRO A 46 6.20 -14.29 5.70
N ALA A 47 5.91 -15.57 5.42
CA ALA A 47 4.90 -15.92 4.43
C ALA A 47 3.52 -15.33 4.76
N GLN A 48 3.14 -15.33 6.03
CA GLN A 48 1.84 -14.78 6.42
C GLN A 48 1.76 -13.28 6.11
N VAL A 49 2.83 -12.55 6.41
CA VAL A 49 2.87 -11.12 6.12
C VAL A 49 2.83 -10.89 4.62
N ARG A 50 3.58 -11.69 3.87
CA ARG A 50 3.59 -11.59 2.42
C ARG A 50 2.17 -11.73 1.85
N ASP A 51 1.42 -12.73 2.31
CA ASP A 51 0.07 -12.96 1.83
C ASP A 51 -0.85 -11.78 2.17
N ASP A 52 -0.74 -11.27 3.39
CA ASP A 52 -1.53 -10.11 3.81
C ASP A 52 -1.19 -8.88 2.98
N VAL A 53 0.09 -8.66 2.72
CA VAL A 53 0.54 -7.51 1.91
C VAL A 53 0.01 -7.62 0.49
N LEU A 54 0.07 -8.80 -0.10
CA LEU A 54 -0.41 -8.99 -1.47
C LEU A 54 -1.91 -8.73 -1.58
N LEU A 55 -2.67 -9.21 -0.61
CA LEU A 55 -4.11 -9.00 -0.62
C LEU A 55 -4.45 -7.52 -0.42
N ALA A 56 -3.79 -6.87 0.55
CA ALA A 56 -4.00 -5.46 0.79
C ALA A 56 -3.61 -4.61 -0.43
N THR A 57 -2.51 -4.96 -1.10
CA THR A 57 -2.07 -4.27 -2.31
C THR A 57 -3.17 -4.30 -3.37
N SER A 58 -3.70 -5.49 -3.61
CA SER A 58 -4.75 -5.65 -4.60
C SER A 58 -5.96 -4.79 -4.26
N GLU A 59 -6.35 -4.77 -2.99
CA GLU A 59 -7.52 -4.02 -2.56
C GLU A 59 -7.29 -2.50 -2.62
N LEU A 60 -6.11 -2.03 -2.26
CA LEU A 60 -5.81 -0.61 -2.34
C LEU A 60 -5.85 -0.11 -3.79
N VAL A 61 -5.27 -0.86 -4.70
CA VAL A 61 -5.24 -0.47 -6.11
C VAL A 61 -6.63 -0.57 -6.72
N THR A 62 -7.36 -1.64 -6.42
CA THR A 62 -8.73 -1.82 -6.92
C THR A 62 -9.63 -0.70 -6.42
N ASN A 63 -9.50 -0.34 -5.15
CA ASN A 63 -10.30 0.72 -4.55
C ASN A 63 -10.06 2.04 -5.24
N ALA A 64 -8.80 2.38 -5.50
CA ALA A 64 -8.47 3.60 -6.22
C ALA A 64 -9.10 3.59 -7.60
N PHE A 65 -8.96 2.49 -8.32
CA PHE A 65 -9.48 2.37 -9.67
C PHE A 65 -11.00 2.52 -9.71
N GLU A 66 -11.70 1.87 -8.78
CA GLU A 66 -13.16 1.85 -8.79
C GLU A 66 -13.78 3.18 -8.40
N HIS A 67 -13.04 4.03 -7.72
CA HIS A 67 -13.55 5.34 -7.33
C HIS A 67 -13.20 6.44 -8.33
N GLY A 68 -12.87 6.06 -9.55
CA GLY A 68 -12.55 7.03 -10.59
C GLY A 68 -11.18 7.64 -10.45
N ASP A 69 -10.40 7.17 -9.51
CA ASP A 69 -9.04 7.62 -9.32
C ASP A 69 -8.13 6.93 -10.34
N ARG A 70 -6.95 7.48 -10.49
CA ARG A 70 -5.95 6.90 -11.39
C ARG A 70 -4.75 6.50 -10.56
N PRO A 71 -4.68 5.23 -10.13
CA PRO A 71 -3.48 4.78 -9.45
C PRO A 71 -2.32 4.81 -10.44
N ASP A 72 -1.28 5.57 -10.14
CA ASP A 72 -0.18 5.72 -11.07
C ASP A 72 1.10 5.06 -10.59
N ARG A 73 1.28 4.89 -9.29
CA ARG A 73 2.46 4.20 -8.80
C ARG A 73 2.22 3.64 -7.41
N LEU A 74 3.07 2.71 -7.06
CA LEU A 74 3.06 2.07 -5.76
C LEU A 74 4.46 2.13 -5.19
N GLU A 75 4.56 2.30 -3.89
CA GLU A 75 5.84 2.22 -3.21
C GLU A 75 5.76 1.20 -2.10
N LEU A 76 6.79 0.38 -1.99
CA LEU A 76 7.01 -0.48 -0.84
C LEU A 76 8.12 0.13 -0.02
N ARG A 77 7.88 0.36 1.24
CA ARG A 77 8.87 0.94 2.13
C ARG A 77 9.10 0.01 3.31
N LEU A 78 10.34 -0.38 3.50
CA LEU A 78 10.75 -1.22 4.60
C LEU A 78 11.56 -0.37 5.56
N ASP A 79 11.10 -0.25 6.81
CA ASP A 79 11.74 0.62 7.79
C ASP A 79 11.37 0.15 9.20
N ASN A 80 12.38 -0.03 10.05
CA ASN A 80 12.18 -0.35 11.46
C ASN A 80 11.29 -1.58 11.71
N GLY A 81 11.46 -2.61 10.90
CA GLY A 81 10.69 -3.84 11.08
C GLY A 81 9.25 -3.73 10.65
N GLU A 82 8.92 -2.71 9.87
CA GLU A 82 7.59 -2.50 9.35
C GLU A 82 7.65 -2.37 7.84
N LEU A 83 6.73 -3.00 7.15
CA LEU A 83 6.60 -2.88 5.70
C LEU A 83 5.37 -2.05 5.41
N MET A 84 5.54 -1.00 4.61
CA MET A 84 4.44 -0.13 4.25
C MET A 84 4.21 -0.21 2.75
N VAL A 85 2.96 -0.40 2.35
CA VAL A 85 2.52 -0.33 0.96
C VAL A 85 1.84 1.02 0.78
N ARG A 86 2.26 1.77 -0.21
CA ARG A 86 1.73 3.10 -0.49
C ARG A 86 1.26 3.15 -1.94
N VAL A 87 -0.02 3.45 -2.14
CA VAL A 87 -0.60 3.57 -3.49
C VAL A 87 -0.92 5.03 -3.73
N PHE A 88 -0.36 5.58 -4.79
CA PHE A 88 -0.54 6.98 -5.15
C PHE A 88 -1.54 7.08 -6.29
N ASP A 89 -2.49 8.00 -6.15
CA ASP A 89 -3.48 8.25 -7.19
C ASP A 89 -3.63 9.75 -7.39
N THR A 90 -4.43 10.10 -8.40
CA THR A 90 -4.58 11.50 -8.82
C THR A 90 -5.84 12.16 -8.26
N SER A 91 -6.57 11.47 -7.37
CA SER A 91 -7.79 12.02 -6.80
C SER A 91 -7.52 12.58 -5.42
N ALA A 92 -8.13 13.74 -5.12
CA ALA A 92 -8.07 14.32 -3.78
C ALA A 92 -9.21 13.82 -2.90
N ALA A 93 -10.08 12.93 -3.40
CA ALA A 93 -11.20 12.43 -2.62
C ALA A 93 -10.72 11.62 -1.43
N ILE A 94 -11.33 11.84 -0.28
CA ILE A 94 -10.93 11.16 0.96
C ILE A 94 -11.41 9.72 0.91
N PRO A 95 -10.52 8.73 1.17
CA PRO A 95 -10.93 7.33 1.25
C PRO A 95 -11.89 7.13 2.42
N GLN A 96 -12.86 6.24 2.25
CA GLN A 96 -13.82 5.96 3.29
C GLN A 96 -13.96 4.47 3.51
N VAL A 97 -14.04 4.08 4.78
CA VAL A 97 -14.42 2.74 5.18
C VAL A 97 -15.89 2.80 5.54
N LYS A 98 -16.70 1.98 4.88
CA LYS A 98 -18.14 1.94 5.14
C LYS A 98 -18.50 0.59 5.68
N GLU A 99 -19.47 0.58 6.62
CA GLU A 99 -19.98 -0.69 7.10
C GLU A 99 -20.79 -1.37 6.00
N PRO A 100 -20.58 -2.66 5.78
CA PRO A 100 -21.26 -3.34 4.68
C PRO A 100 -22.67 -3.74 5.08
N ILE A 101 -23.58 -2.81 4.95
CA ILE A 101 -24.97 -3.06 5.31
C ILE A 101 -25.85 -3.38 4.11
N THR A 102 -25.29 -3.28 2.90
CA THR A 102 -26.01 -3.60 1.68
C THR A 102 -25.05 -4.26 0.71
N PRO A 103 -25.57 -5.01 -0.29
CA PRO A 103 -24.71 -5.58 -1.31
C PRO A 103 -23.88 -4.54 -2.06
N SER A 104 -24.43 -3.34 -2.26
CA SER A 104 -23.70 -2.29 -2.94
C SER A 104 -22.50 -1.80 -2.14
N ALA A 105 -22.47 -2.06 -0.85
CA ALA A 105 -21.34 -1.72 -0.01
C ALA A 105 -20.15 -2.64 -0.23
N ALA A 106 -20.28 -3.67 -1.09
CA ALA A 106 -19.20 -4.61 -1.34
C ALA A 106 -17.91 -3.91 -1.78
N ARG A 107 -18.03 -2.80 -2.52
CA ARG A 107 -16.86 -2.05 -2.95
C ARG A 107 -16.07 -1.44 -1.80
N SER A 108 -16.75 -1.14 -0.71
CA SER A 108 -16.09 -0.58 0.46
C SER A 108 -15.38 -1.64 1.29
N ARG A 109 -15.62 -2.92 1.00
CA ARG A 109 -14.98 -4.00 1.74
C ARG A 109 -13.46 -4.02 1.54
N GLY A 110 -13.00 -3.48 0.41
CA GLY A 110 -11.56 -3.40 0.17
C GLY A 110 -10.83 -2.71 1.28
N LEU A 111 -11.29 -1.51 1.69
CA LEU A 111 -10.65 -0.79 2.78
C LEU A 111 -10.88 -1.45 4.13
N GLN A 112 -12.03 -2.08 4.33
CA GLN A 112 -12.26 -2.85 5.56
C GLN A 112 -11.28 -4.00 5.66
N LEU A 113 -11.02 -4.68 4.55
CA LEU A 113 -10.06 -5.76 4.53
C LEU A 113 -8.65 -5.25 4.80
N VAL A 114 -8.27 -4.13 4.20
CA VAL A 114 -6.99 -3.50 4.47
C VAL A 114 -6.85 -3.19 5.95
N ARG A 115 -7.89 -2.61 6.55
CA ARG A 115 -7.89 -2.29 7.98
C ARG A 115 -7.70 -3.55 8.82
N ALA A 116 -8.37 -4.64 8.43
CA ALA A 116 -8.30 -5.89 9.18
C ALA A 116 -6.94 -6.58 9.06
N LEU A 117 -6.29 -6.47 7.90
CA LEU A 117 -5.04 -7.15 7.63
C LEU A 117 -3.81 -6.37 8.10
N SER A 118 -3.92 -5.05 8.12
CA SER A 118 -2.76 -4.20 8.42
C SER A 118 -2.69 -3.87 9.90
N ARG A 119 -1.50 -3.49 10.34
CA ARG A 119 -1.28 -2.98 11.68
C ARG A 119 -1.91 -1.60 11.83
N ARG A 120 -1.81 -0.81 10.77
CA ARG A 120 -2.43 0.51 10.68
C ARG A 120 -2.51 0.88 9.22
N TRP A 121 -3.42 1.79 8.90
CA TRP A 121 -3.57 2.28 7.53
C TRP A 121 -4.01 3.73 7.59
N GLY A 122 -3.88 4.41 6.47
CA GLY A 122 -4.31 5.80 6.41
C GLY A 122 -4.15 6.36 5.03
N TYR A 123 -4.24 7.68 4.94
CA TYR A 123 -4.01 8.38 3.69
C TYR A 123 -3.37 9.73 3.99
N ASP A 124 -2.60 10.21 3.02
CA ASP A 124 -1.94 11.51 3.12
C ASP A 124 -2.14 12.24 1.81
N PRO A 125 -2.27 13.57 1.85
CA PRO A 125 -2.23 14.36 0.62
C PRO A 125 -0.89 14.13 -0.08
N ALA A 126 -0.94 14.13 -1.40
CA ALA A 126 0.26 14.03 -2.21
C ALA A 126 0.10 14.99 -3.38
N GLU A 127 1.21 15.34 -4.00
CA GLU A 127 1.18 16.24 -5.13
C GLU A 127 0.30 15.67 -6.22
N GLY A 128 -0.72 16.40 -6.63
CA GLY A 128 -1.64 15.98 -7.67
C GLY A 128 -2.67 14.95 -7.25
N GLY A 129 -2.76 14.62 -5.94
CA GLY A 129 -3.73 13.63 -5.49
C GLY A 129 -3.52 13.23 -4.05
N LYS A 130 -3.46 11.92 -3.80
CA LYS A 130 -3.28 11.40 -2.46
C LYS A 130 -2.50 10.09 -2.49
N CYS A 131 -2.04 9.69 -1.32
CA CYS A 131 -1.41 8.40 -1.07
C CYS A 131 -2.23 7.66 -0.03
N VAL A 132 -2.73 6.48 -0.38
CA VAL A 132 -3.38 5.61 0.59
C VAL A 132 -2.39 4.50 0.92
N TRP A 133 -2.22 4.21 2.21
CA TRP A 133 -1.16 3.31 2.64
C TRP A 133 -1.63 2.34 3.71
N ALA A 134 -0.93 1.22 3.82
CA ALA A 134 -1.13 0.23 4.87
C ALA A 134 0.23 -0.25 5.34
N ALA A 135 0.36 -0.46 6.65
CA ALA A 135 1.61 -0.86 7.27
C ALA A 135 1.44 -2.20 7.96
N PHE A 136 2.47 -3.04 7.84
CA PHE A 136 2.45 -4.41 8.34
C PHE A 136 3.69 -4.66 9.18
N ALA A 137 3.50 -5.23 10.36
CA ALA A 137 4.64 -5.62 11.19
C ALA A 137 5.30 -6.86 10.61
N LEU A 138 6.62 -6.88 10.60
CA LEU A 138 7.39 -8.00 10.06
C LEU A 138 7.72 -9.06 11.12
N SER A 139 7.36 -8.83 12.35
CA SER A 139 7.62 -9.81 13.40
C SER A 139 6.48 -9.84 14.39
#